data_557616a3c3d19c4a94a1ffe6d179bda7
#
_entry.id   557616a3c3d19c4a94a1ffe6d179bda7
#
_cell.length_a   1.000
_cell.length_b   1.000
_cell.length_c   1.000
_cell.angle_alpha   90.00
_cell.angle_beta   90.00
_cell.angle_gamma   90.00
#
_symmetry.space_group_name_H-M   'P 1'
#
loop_
_entity.id
_entity.type
_entity.pdbx_description
1 polymer ?
#
loop_
_entity_poly.entity_id
_entity_poly.type
_entity_poly.pdbx_seq_one_letter_code
_entity_poly.pdbx_strand_id
1 'polypeptide(L)'
;MSKATARHILVKTQEQCNDIKNQIAKGSDFADMAKKHSLCPSGKQGGALGEFYPGQMVPEFDQVVFSQDVGMVHGPVQTQFGFHLIEITSRSE
;
A
#
# COMPACT_ATOMS: atom_id res chain seq x y z
N MET A 1 -16.00 10.58 -11.80
CA MET A 1 -15.46 10.54 -10.43
C MET A 1 -14.24 9.64 -10.38
N SER A 2 -13.22 10.10 -9.67
CA SER A 2 -12.01 9.30 -9.49
C SER A 2 -12.30 8.13 -8.56
N LYS A 3 -11.74 6.98 -8.88
CA LYS A 3 -11.75 5.81 -7.99
C LYS A 3 -10.50 4.98 -8.25
N ALA A 4 -10.10 4.21 -7.27
CA ALA A 4 -8.88 3.41 -7.38
C ALA A 4 -9.02 2.08 -6.66
N THR A 5 -8.17 1.13 -7.05
CA THR A 5 -7.92 -0.06 -6.26
C THR A 5 -6.45 -0.09 -5.89
N ALA A 6 -6.14 -0.57 -4.70
CA ALA A 6 -4.77 -0.61 -4.20
C ALA A 6 -4.59 -1.76 -3.22
N ARG A 7 -3.32 -2.10 -3.00
CA ARG A 7 -2.89 -3.03 -1.96
C ARG A 7 -1.91 -2.28 -1.06
N HIS A 8 -1.88 -2.62 0.23
CA HIS A 8 -0.90 -2.01 1.12
C HIS A 8 -0.35 -3.02 2.14
N ILE A 9 0.79 -2.67 2.70
CA ILE A 9 1.42 -3.40 3.80
C ILE A 9 1.70 -2.39 4.90
N LEU A 10 1.16 -2.63 6.09
CA LEU A 10 1.37 -1.76 7.25
C LEU A 10 2.37 -2.41 8.20
N VAL A 11 3.42 -1.67 8.57
CA VAL A 11 4.42 -2.11 9.55
C VAL A 11 4.73 -0.98 10.53
N LYS A 12 5.43 -1.31 11.62
CA LYS A 12 5.68 -0.35 12.70
C LYS A 12 6.84 0.59 12.45
N THR A 13 7.84 0.16 11.66
CA THR A 13 9.07 0.94 11.47
C THR A 13 9.36 1.20 10.00
N GLN A 14 10.01 2.32 9.73
CA GLN A 14 10.45 2.67 8.39
C GLN A 14 11.48 1.67 7.86
N GLU A 15 12.36 1.20 8.73
CA GLU A 15 13.38 0.22 8.37
C GLU A 15 12.77 -1.08 7.86
N GLN A 16 11.79 -1.61 8.58
CA GLN A 16 11.07 -2.82 8.15
C GLN A 16 10.36 -2.58 6.82
N CYS A 17 9.73 -1.42 6.66
CA CYS A 17 9.04 -1.05 5.45
C CYS A 17 10.00 -1.00 4.24
N ASN A 18 11.18 -0.41 4.43
CA ASN A 18 12.21 -0.36 3.39
C ASN A 18 12.73 -1.76 3.03
N ASP A 19 12.93 -2.62 4.03
CA ASP A 19 13.39 -3.99 3.80
C ASP A 19 12.39 -4.77 2.95
N ILE A 20 11.11 -4.65 3.25
CA ILE A 20 10.05 -5.32 2.48
C ILE A 20 10.00 -4.77 1.06
N LYS A 21 10.09 -3.46 0.91
CA LYS A 21 10.11 -2.82 -0.42
C LYS A 21 11.28 -3.35 -1.27
N ASN A 22 12.46 -3.48 -0.66
CA ASN A 22 13.63 -4.01 -1.35
C ASN A 22 13.43 -5.47 -1.76
N GLN A 23 12.81 -6.29 -0.93
CA GLN A 23 12.52 -7.68 -1.26
C GLN A 23 11.54 -7.77 -2.43
N ILE A 24 10.51 -6.94 -2.45
CA ILE A 24 9.55 -6.87 -3.55
C ILE A 24 10.26 -6.46 -4.84
N ALA A 25 11.15 -5.48 -4.77
CA ALA A 25 11.93 -5.02 -5.93
C ALA A 25 12.82 -6.13 -6.48
N LYS A 26 13.22 -7.08 -5.65
CA LYS A 26 14.05 -8.22 -6.04
C LYS A 26 13.25 -9.44 -6.49
N GLY A 27 11.93 -9.35 -6.51
CA GLY A 27 11.07 -10.40 -7.02
C GLY A 27 10.12 -11.06 -6.03
N SER A 28 10.13 -10.67 -4.75
CA SER A 28 9.16 -11.19 -3.80
C SER A 28 7.76 -10.71 -4.14
N ASP A 29 6.78 -11.58 -3.94
CA ASP A 29 5.39 -11.24 -4.23
C ASP A 29 4.80 -10.31 -3.17
N PHE A 30 4.15 -9.23 -3.62
CA PHE A 30 3.55 -8.24 -2.72
C PHE A 30 2.51 -8.88 -1.80
N ALA A 31 1.63 -9.70 -2.35
CA ALA A 31 0.57 -10.35 -1.58
C ALA A 31 1.14 -11.24 -0.49
N ASP A 32 2.19 -12.01 -0.81
CA ASP A 32 2.85 -12.89 0.16
C ASP A 32 3.49 -12.08 1.28
N MET A 33 4.15 -10.97 0.94
CA MET A 33 4.75 -10.08 1.92
C MET A 33 3.70 -9.45 2.83
N ALA A 34 2.55 -9.08 2.27
CA ALA A 34 1.43 -8.55 3.05
C ALA A 34 0.90 -9.58 4.04
N LYS A 35 0.71 -10.82 3.59
CA LYS A 35 0.25 -11.91 4.46
C LYS A 35 1.21 -12.18 5.61
N LYS A 36 2.50 -12.04 5.36
CA LYS A 36 3.56 -12.32 6.33
C LYS A 36 3.77 -11.20 7.33
N HIS A 37 3.72 -9.96 6.89
CA HIS A 37 4.24 -8.82 7.65
C HIS A 37 3.21 -7.76 7.99
N SER A 38 2.13 -7.63 7.23
CA SER A 38 1.19 -6.52 7.43
C SER A 38 0.46 -6.65 8.77
N LEU A 39 0.41 -5.54 9.49
CA LEU A 39 -0.33 -5.43 10.74
C LEU A 39 -1.82 -5.15 10.50
N CYS A 40 -2.18 -4.79 9.28
CA CYS A 40 -3.57 -4.52 8.92
C CYS A 40 -4.30 -5.83 8.62
N PRO A 41 -5.59 -5.96 9.01
CA PRO A 41 -6.38 -7.16 8.68
C PRO A 41 -6.43 -7.50 7.19
N SER A 42 -6.34 -6.48 6.32
CA SER A 42 -6.29 -6.69 4.87
C SER A 42 -5.09 -7.52 4.42
N GLY A 43 -4.06 -7.65 5.26
CA GLY A 43 -2.90 -8.49 4.98
C GLY A 43 -3.28 -9.93 4.67
N LYS A 44 -4.34 -10.44 5.29
CA LYS A 44 -4.84 -11.80 5.05
C LYS A 44 -5.30 -12.01 3.61
N GLN A 45 -5.63 -10.92 2.92
CA GLN A 45 -6.07 -10.92 1.53
C GLN A 45 -4.99 -10.35 0.60
N GLY A 46 -3.74 -10.46 1.00
CA GLY A 46 -2.62 -9.92 0.22
C GLY A 46 -2.50 -8.41 0.25
N GLY A 47 -3.14 -7.76 1.22
CA GLY A 47 -3.15 -6.31 1.35
C GLY A 47 -4.23 -5.61 0.53
N ALA A 48 -5.09 -6.36 -0.15
CA ALA A 48 -6.12 -5.79 -1.04
C ALA A 48 -7.12 -4.95 -0.25
N LEU A 49 -7.36 -3.73 -0.72
CA LEU A 49 -8.29 -2.80 -0.09
C LEU A 49 -9.61 -2.68 -0.83
N GLY A 50 -9.71 -3.28 -2.02
CA GLY A 50 -10.88 -3.11 -2.87
C GLY A 50 -10.91 -1.73 -3.51
N GLU A 51 -12.06 -1.35 -4.04
CA GLU A 51 -12.24 -0.08 -4.72
C GLU A 51 -12.63 1.02 -3.72
N PHE A 52 -12.06 2.20 -3.87
CA PHE A 52 -12.36 3.32 -3.00
C PHE A 52 -12.24 4.66 -3.74
N TYR A 53 -12.80 5.70 -3.14
CA TYR A 53 -12.84 7.05 -3.69
C TYR A 53 -11.96 7.99 -2.87
N PRO A 54 -11.56 9.16 -3.45
CA PRO A 54 -10.85 10.17 -2.68
C PRO A 54 -11.60 10.55 -1.41
N GLY A 55 -10.87 10.69 -0.31
CA GLY A 55 -11.45 11.07 0.98
C GLY A 55 -11.85 9.90 1.87
N GLN A 56 -11.79 8.67 1.36
CA GLN A 56 -12.16 7.48 2.17
C GLN A 56 -10.99 6.94 3.00
N MET A 57 -9.76 7.25 2.59
CA MET A 57 -8.56 6.83 3.31
C MET A 57 -7.96 8.03 4.05
N VAL A 58 -6.97 7.77 4.92
CA VAL A 58 -6.24 8.88 5.57
C VAL A 58 -5.56 9.74 4.52
N PRO A 59 -5.37 11.07 4.78
CA PRO A 59 -4.88 11.98 3.75
C PRO A 59 -3.55 11.58 3.11
N GLU A 60 -2.61 11.07 3.88
CA GLU A 60 -1.30 10.67 3.37
C GLU A 60 -1.41 9.52 2.36
N PHE A 61 -2.29 8.56 2.65
CA PHE A 61 -2.55 7.42 1.77
C PHE A 61 -3.26 7.89 0.49
N ASP A 62 -4.29 8.69 0.68
CA ASP A 62 -5.12 9.24 -0.40
C ASP A 62 -4.26 10.00 -1.41
N GLN A 63 -3.37 10.85 -0.91
CA GLN A 63 -2.49 11.66 -1.74
C GLN A 63 -1.62 10.78 -2.65
N VAL A 64 -1.07 9.69 -2.13
CA VAL A 64 -0.26 8.78 -2.92
C VAL A 64 -1.11 8.08 -3.97
N VAL A 65 -2.25 7.51 -3.58
CA VAL A 65 -3.07 6.72 -4.49
C VAL A 65 -3.60 7.54 -5.67
N PHE A 66 -3.97 8.79 -5.41
CA PHE A 66 -4.59 9.62 -6.46
C PHE A 66 -3.61 10.56 -7.17
N SER A 67 -2.31 10.48 -6.89
CA SER A 67 -1.31 11.31 -7.56
C SER A 67 -0.13 10.54 -8.15
N GLN A 68 0.21 9.36 -7.64
CA GLN A 68 1.38 8.60 -8.07
C GLN A 68 1.03 7.59 -9.16
N ASP A 69 2.05 6.97 -9.76
CA ASP A 69 1.87 6.08 -10.90
C ASP A 69 1.22 4.76 -10.50
N VAL A 70 0.28 4.31 -11.32
CA VAL A 70 -0.36 3.00 -11.20
C VAL A 70 0.63 1.90 -11.59
N GLY A 71 0.55 0.77 -10.91
CA GLY A 71 1.40 -0.39 -11.21
C GLY A 71 2.74 -0.37 -10.50
N MET A 72 2.99 0.59 -9.63
CA MET A 72 4.24 0.71 -8.89
C MET A 72 3.99 0.66 -7.38
N VAL A 73 5.00 0.22 -6.64
CA VAL A 73 4.98 0.21 -5.18
C VAL A 73 5.57 1.52 -4.67
N HIS A 74 4.82 2.24 -3.85
CA HIS A 74 5.21 3.53 -3.29
C HIS A 74 5.38 3.42 -1.79
N GLY A 75 6.30 4.18 -1.25
CA GLY A 75 6.54 4.24 0.19
C GLY A 75 8.02 4.21 0.53
N PRO A 76 8.35 4.28 1.80
CA PRO A 76 7.44 4.26 2.96
C PRO A 76 6.57 5.51 3.07
N VAL A 77 5.28 5.30 3.35
CA VAL A 77 4.34 6.39 3.61
C VAL A 77 3.96 6.34 5.08
N GLN A 78 4.29 7.39 5.82
CA GLN A 78 3.99 7.45 7.25
C GLN A 78 2.57 7.96 7.48
N THR A 79 1.82 7.24 8.33
CA THR A 79 0.51 7.66 8.81
C THR A 79 0.47 7.51 10.33
N GLN A 80 -0.66 7.86 10.94
CA GLN A 80 -0.83 7.67 12.38
C GLN A 80 -0.78 6.20 12.80
N PHE A 81 -0.93 5.26 11.86
CA PHE A 81 -0.91 3.82 12.14
C PHE A 81 0.49 3.20 12.02
N GLY A 82 1.42 3.87 11.36
CA GLY A 82 2.78 3.37 11.12
C GLY A 82 3.26 3.70 9.72
N PHE A 83 3.95 2.77 9.10
CA PHE A 83 4.51 2.95 7.76
C PHE A 83 3.86 1.99 6.78
N HIS A 84 3.50 2.51 5.62
CA HIS A 84 2.81 1.74 4.58
C HIS A 84 3.65 1.62 3.33
N LEU A 85 3.59 0.44 2.69
CA LEU A 85 3.89 0.30 1.26
C LEU A 85 2.55 0.24 0.55
N ILE A 86 2.41 0.97 -0.54
CA ILE A 86 1.16 1.09 -1.27
C ILE A 86 1.42 0.76 -2.74
N GLU A 87 0.72 -0.25 -3.25
CA GLU A 87 0.74 -0.56 -4.68
C GLU A 87 -0.61 -0.15 -5.26
N ILE A 88 -0.59 0.78 -6.21
CA ILE A 88 -1.80 1.22 -6.90
C ILE A 88 -2.04 0.25 -8.04
N THR A 89 -3.12 -0.53 -7.96
CA THR A 89 -3.40 -1.57 -8.96
C THR A 89 -4.25 -1.05 -10.11
N SER A 90 -5.11 -0.08 -9.85
CA SER A 90 -5.86 0.61 -10.92
C SER A 90 -6.35 1.96 -10.43
N ARG A 91 -6.61 2.84 -11.39
CA ARG A 91 -7.19 4.15 -11.09
C ARG A 91 -7.95 4.66 -12.31
N SER A 92 -9.18 5.12 -12.08
CA SER A 92 -9.96 5.82 -13.11
C SER A 92 -10.21 7.25 -12.66
N GLU A 93 -10.35 8.16 -13.64
CA GLU A 93 -10.52 9.58 -13.35
C GLU A 93 -11.82 10.13 -13.92
#